data_611d31c3dd1f8f9574968ad42396bcfa
#
_entry.id   611d31c3dd1f8f9574968ad42396bcfa
#
_cell.length_a   1.000
_cell.length_b   1.000
_cell.length_c   1.000
_cell.angle_alpha   90.00
_cell.angle_beta   90.00
_cell.angle_gamma   90.00
#
_symmetry.space_group_name_H-M   'P 1'
#
loop_
_entity.id
_entity.type
_entity.pdbx_description
1 polymer ?
#
loop_
_entity_poly.entity_id
_entity_poly.type
_entity_poly.pdbx_seq_one_letter_code
_entity_poly.pdbx_strand_id
1 'polypeptide(L)'
;MCGILGIANRSNEAFGEIYDGLLMLQHRGQDAAGIVTYDGEFFREQKNNGLVKDVFHARDAKILNGKIGIGHVRYPTAGSLSASNAQPFFVNAPYGIYLI
;
A
#
# COMPACT_ATOMS: atom_id res chain seq x y z
N MET A 1 14.37 4.59 6.93
CA MET A 1 13.34 5.57 6.53
C MET A 1 12.33 4.89 5.63
N CYS A 2 11.06 5.20 5.84
CA CYS A 2 10.01 4.62 5.02
C CYS A 2 9.92 5.27 3.64
N GLY A 3 9.23 4.63 2.72
CA GLY A 3 8.87 5.18 1.42
C GLY A 3 7.37 5.25 1.27
N ILE A 4 6.87 6.34 0.73
CA ILE A 4 5.44 6.55 0.51
C ILE A 4 5.19 6.99 -0.93
N LEU A 5 4.02 6.63 -1.46
CA LEU A 5 3.62 6.95 -2.82
C LEU A 5 2.12 7.09 -2.90
N GLY A 6 1.66 8.11 -3.60
CA GLY A 6 0.24 8.28 -3.88
C GLY A 6 0.03 8.47 -5.38
N ILE A 7 -1.04 7.88 -5.91
CA ILE A 7 -1.42 7.96 -7.32
C ILE A 7 -2.89 8.32 -7.41
N ALA A 8 -3.21 9.26 -8.28
CA ALA A 8 -4.59 9.57 -8.64
C ALA A 8 -4.67 9.68 -10.15
N ASN A 9 -5.36 8.75 -10.79
CA ASN A 9 -5.49 8.67 -12.24
C ASN A 9 -6.91 9.03 -12.68
N ARG A 10 -7.04 9.53 -13.90
CA ARG A 10 -8.34 9.76 -14.50
C ARG A 10 -8.94 8.50 -15.13
N SER A 11 -8.09 7.67 -15.71
CA SER A 11 -8.54 6.53 -16.51
C SER A 11 -7.94 5.20 -16.06
N ASN A 12 -6.67 5.18 -15.69
CA ASN A 12 -5.94 3.95 -15.40
C ASN A 12 -6.11 3.51 -13.96
N GLU A 13 -6.07 2.19 -13.74
CA GLU A 13 -5.99 1.63 -12.40
C GLU A 13 -4.67 2.03 -11.74
N ALA A 14 -4.69 2.29 -10.45
CA ALA A 14 -3.53 2.79 -9.71
C ALA A 14 -2.57 1.70 -9.25
N PHE A 15 -3.05 0.46 -9.07
CA PHE A 15 -2.27 -0.59 -8.43
C PHE A 15 -0.92 -0.84 -9.10
N GLY A 16 -0.92 -1.01 -10.44
CA GLY A 16 0.31 -1.32 -11.18
C GLY A 16 1.36 -0.24 -11.05
N GLU A 17 0.95 1.01 -11.12
CA GLU A 17 1.86 2.15 -10.97
C GLU A 17 2.39 2.27 -9.54
N ILE A 18 1.52 2.00 -8.55
CA ILE A 18 1.96 2.01 -7.15
C ILE A 18 2.93 0.87 -6.91
N TYR A 19 2.63 -0.33 -7.41
CA TYR A 19 3.52 -1.49 -7.28
C TYR A 19 4.91 -1.18 -7.85
N ASP A 20 4.96 -0.67 -9.08
CA ASP A 20 6.22 -0.32 -9.73
C ASP A 20 6.96 0.76 -8.95
N GLY A 21 6.24 1.77 -8.46
CA GLY A 21 6.83 2.83 -7.66
C GLY A 21 7.39 2.33 -6.34
N LEU A 22 6.69 1.42 -5.67
CA LEU A 22 7.18 0.83 -4.42
C LEU A 22 8.42 -0.03 -4.65
N LEU A 23 8.52 -0.72 -5.79
CA LEU A 23 9.76 -1.43 -6.14
C LEU A 23 10.94 -0.46 -6.22
N MET A 24 10.74 0.71 -6.79
CA MET A 24 11.77 1.75 -6.85
C MET A 24 12.12 2.32 -5.48
N LEU A 25 11.17 2.30 -4.55
CA LEU A 25 11.36 2.78 -3.18
C LEU A 25 11.77 1.68 -2.20
N GLN A 26 11.94 0.45 -2.66
CA GLN A 26 12.22 -0.70 -1.79
C GLN A 26 13.45 -0.50 -0.89
N HIS A 27 14.45 0.22 -1.38
CA HIS A 27 15.66 0.53 -0.60
C HIS A 27 15.38 1.38 0.65
N ARG A 28 14.22 2.06 0.72
CA ARG A 28 13.85 2.88 1.87
C ARG A 28 13.19 2.06 2.98
N GLY A 29 12.62 0.90 2.66
CA GLY A 29 12.01 0.04 3.66
C GLY A 29 11.82 -1.36 3.13
N GLN A 30 12.23 -2.37 3.91
CA GLN A 30 12.21 -3.78 3.50
C GLN A 30 11.49 -4.68 4.49
N ASP A 31 10.88 -4.09 5.52
CA ASP A 31 10.23 -4.80 6.60
C ASP A 31 8.79 -5.19 6.25
N ALA A 32 8.06 -4.27 5.66
CA ALA A 32 6.66 -4.47 5.31
C ALA A 32 6.28 -3.59 4.13
N ALA A 33 5.22 -3.97 3.43
CA ALA A 33 4.69 -3.20 2.32
C ALA A 33 3.16 -3.24 2.36
N GLY A 34 2.53 -2.16 1.91
CA GLY A 34 1.08 -2.08 1.85
C GLY A 34 0.62 -1.17 0.72
N ILE A 35 -0.52 -1.53 0.13
CA ILE A 35 -1.19 -0.73 -0.88
C ILE A 35 -2.67 -0.68 -0.53
N VAL A 36 -3.24 0.51 -0.64
CA VAL A 36 -4.68 0.73 -0.54
C VAL A 36 -5.14 1.45 -1.79
N THR A 37 -6.21 0.97 -2.39
CA THR A 37 -6.85 1.64 -3.52
C THR A 37 -8.29 1.98 -3.19
N TYR A 38 -8.86 2.92 -3.93
CA TYR A 38 -10.24 3.35 -3.80
C TYR A 38 -10.90 3.32 -5.18
N ASP A 39 -12.02 2.59 -5.29
CA ASP A 39 -12.70 2.37 -6.56
C ASP A 39 -13.89 3.31 -6.80
N GLY A 40 -14.12 4.26 -5.90
CA GLY A 40 -15.27 5.15 -5.94
C GLY A 40 -16.35 4.77 -4.94
N GLU A 41 -16.32 3.55 -4.43
CA GLU A 41 -17.26 3.05 -3.42
C GLU A 41 -16.55 2.47 -2.22
N PHE A 42 -15.54 1.63 -2.43
CA PHE A 42 -14.88 0.89 -1.38
C PHE A 42 -13.37 1.09 -1.42
N PHE A 43 -12.78 1.06 -0.23
CA PHE A 43 -11.35 0.88 -0.07
C PHE A 43 -10.99 -0.59 -0.20
N ARG A 44 -9.88 -0.86 -0.87
CA ARG A 44 -9.30 -2.20 -0.99
C ARG A 44 -7.88 -2.13 -0.44
N GLU A 45 -7.52 -3.07 0.41
CA GLU A 45 -6.17 -3.06 0.97
C GLU A 45 -5.51 -4.43 0.91
N GLN A 46 -4.20 -4.42 0.76
CA GLN A 46 -3.34 -5.57 0.93
C GLN A 46 -2.04 -5.08 1.56
N LYS A 47 -1.66 -5.68 2.67
CA LYS A 47 -0.43 -5.34 3.36
C LYS A 47 0.06 -6.52 4.16
N ASN A 48 1.39 -6.66 4.27
CA ASN A 48 2.00 -7.71 5.06
C ASN A 48 3.48 -7.39 5.27
N ASN A 49 4.12 -8.18 6.12
CA ASN A 49 5.57 -8.17 6.25
C ASN A 49 6.19 -8.74 4.98
N GLY A 50 7.35 -8.22 4.59
CA GLY A 50 8.09 -8.70 3.46
C GLY A 50 8.38 -7.64 2.42
N LEU A 51 9.05 -8.05 1.36
CA LEU A 51 9.37 -7.19 0.22
C LEU A 51 8.12 -7.00 -0.64
N VAL A 52 8.10 -5.91 -1.40
CA VAL A 52 7.00 -5.59 -2.31
C VAL A 52 6.64 -6.78 -3.21
N LYS A 53 7.64 -7.43 -3.81
CA LYS A 53 7.43 -8.58 -4.70
C LYS A 53 6.83 -9.80 -4.00
N ASP A 54 7.00 -9.91 -2.68
CA ASP A 54 6.52 -11.05 -1.90
C ASP A 54 5.12 -10.79 -1.33
N VAL A 55 4.80 -9.52 -1.06
CA VAL A 55 3.50 -9.13 -0.51
C VAL A 55 2.44 -9.08 -1.60
N PHE A 56 2.79 -8.61 -2.79
CA PHE A 56 1.83 -8.41 -3.88
C PHE A 56 2.06 -9.41 -5.01
N HIS A 57 0.95 -9.90 -5.57
CA HIS A 57 0.93 -10.87 -6.66
C HIS A 57 0.06 -10.37 -7.80
N ALA A 58 0.16 -10.98 -8.97
CA ALA A 58 -0.61 -10.59 -10.14
C ALA A 58 -2.12 -10.60 -9.88
N ARG A 59 -2.59 -11.53 -9.04
CA ARG A 59 -4.01 -11.63 -8.67
C ARG A 59 -4.52 -10.40 -7.91
N ASP A 60 -3.63 -9.70 -7.22
CA ASP A 60 -4.00 -8.53 -6.42
C ASP A 60 -4.43 -7.36 -7.30
N ALA A 61 -4.01 -7.32 -8.56
CA ALA A 61 -4.45 -6.30 -9.51
C ALA A 61 -5.96 -6.30 -9.69
N LYS A 62 -6.61 -7.47 -9.57
CA LYS A 62 -8.07 -7.59 -9.68
C LYS A 62 -8.79 -7.24 -8.38
N ILE A 63 -8.11 -7.42 -7.25
CA ILE A 63 -8.66 -7.15 -5.93
C ILE A 63 -8.51 -5.66 -5.61
N LEU A 64 -7.31 -5.12 -5.85
CA LEU A 64 -6.96 -3.72 -5.56
C LEU A 64 -7.29 -2.85 -6.77
N ASN A 65 -8.54 -2.91 -7.19
CA ASN A 65 -9.00 -2.06 -8.29
C ASN A 65 -9.24 -0.63 -7.81
N GLY A 66 -9.21 0.31 -8.73
CA GLY A 66 -9.43 1.72 -8.43
C GLY A 66 -8.36 2.59 -9.04
N LYS A 67 -8.71 3.85 -9.27
CA LYS A 67 -7.86 4.82 -9.95
C LYS A 67 -7.05 5.68 -9.00
N ILE A 68 -7.33 5.58 -7.72
CA ILE A 68 -6.67 6.33 -6.65
C ILE A 68 -6.12 5.32 -5.66
N GLY A 69 -4.91 5.56 -5.20
CA GLY A 69 -4.32 4.68 -4.20
C GLY A 69 -3.10 5.27 -3.53
N ILE A 70 -2.73 4.66 -2.43
CA ILE A 70 -1.53 5.00 -1.67
C ILE A 70 -0.75 3.72 -1.37
N GLY A 71 0.57 3.85 -1.31
CA GLY A 71 1.46 2.74 -1.03
C GLY A 71 2.54 3.12 -0.03
N HIS A 72 3.05 2.12 0.67
CA HIS A 72 4.03 2.31 1.73
C HIS A 72 5.00 1.13 1.78
N VAL A 73 6.29 1.42 1.93
CA VAL A 73 7.31 0.45 2.31
C VAL A 73 7.88 0.89 3.65
N ARG A 74 7.90 -0.04 4.61
CA ARG A 74 8.23 0.28 6.00
C ARG A 74 9.68 -0.07 6.30
N TYR A 75 10.37 0.88 6.91
CA TYR A 75 11.65 0.66 7.57
C TYR A 75 11.36 0.33 9.04
N PRO A 76 11.93 -0.76 9.59
CA PRO A 76 11.63 -1.12 10.97
C PRO A 76 12.17 -0.06 11.93
N THR A 77 11.27 0.43 12.79
CA THR A 77 11.65 1.22 13.94
C THR A 77 11.71 0.29 15.16
N ALA A 78 12.31 0.74 16.24
CA ALA A 78 12.38 -0.06 17.48
C ALA A 78 10.99 -0.58 17.83
N GLY A 79 10.84 -1.91 17.95
CA GLY A 79 9.57 -2.52 18.29
C GLY A 79 9.24 -3.73 17.47
N SER A 80 7.98 -3.88 17.16
CA SER A 80 7.37 -5.09 16.66
C SER A 80 7.61 -5.34 15.16
N LEU A 81 7.84 -6.61 14.81
CA LEU A 81 7.85 -7.11 13.44
C LEU A 81 6.46 -7.60 13.00
N SER A 82 5.41 -7.21 13.73
CA SER A 82 4.04 -7.64 13.43
C SER A 82 3.52 -7.01 12.15
N ALA A 83 2.78 -7.80 11.36
CA ALA A 83 2.08 -7.32 10.17
C ALA A 83 1.07 -6.22 10.50
N SER A 84 0.61 -6.13 11.75
CA SER A 84 -0.29 -5.06 12.19
C SER A 84 0.34 -3.68 12.13
N ASN A 85 1.67 -3.61 12.05
CA ASN A 85 2.41 -2.36 11.90
C ASN A 85 2.65 -1.98 10.44
N ALA A 86 2.27 -2.82 9.50
CA ALA A 86 2.33 -2.48 8.07
C ALA A 86 1.33 -1.37 7.76
N GLN A 87 1.74 -0.43 6.94
CA GLN A 87 0.91 0.71 6.55
C GLN A 87 0.45 0.51 5.10
N PRO A 88 -0.65 1.13 4.65
CA PRO A 88 -1.42 2.20 5.30
C PRO A 88 -2.25 1.72 6.50
N PHE A 89 -2.48 2.63 7.47
CA PHE A 89 -3.36 2.38 8.61
C PHE A 89 -4.77 2.87 8.31
N PHE A 90 -5.76 2.10 8.78
CA PHE A 90 -7.17 2.48 8.66
C PHE A 90 -7.70 3.06 9.96
N VAL A 91 -8.45 4.16 9.83
CA VAL A 91 -9.19 4.76 10.94
C VAL A 91 -10.66 4.85 10.53
N ASN A 92 -11.53 4.30 11.36
CA ASN A 92 -12.97 4.28 11.10
C ASN A 92 -13.62 5.55 11.64
N ALA A 93 -13.69 6.62 10.81
CA ALA A 93 -14.27 7.89 11.23
C ALA A 93 -14.57 8.79 10.04
N PRO A 94 -15.80 9.23 9.88
CA PRO A 94 -17.02 8.42 9.78
C PRO A 94 -17.09 7.66 8.47
N TYR A 95 -16.27 8.08 7.47
CA TYR A 95 -16.25 7.47 6.14
C TYR A 95 -15.04 6.57 5.93
N GLY A 96 -14.18 6.45 6.94
CA GLY A 96 -12.92 5.75 6.83
C GLY A 96 -11.80 6.65 6.32
N ILE A 97 -10.63 6.55 6.96
CA ILE A 97 -9.42 7.28 6.57
C ILE A 97 -8.27 6.29 6.54
N TYR A 98 -7.48 6.34 5.47
CA TYR A 98 -6.22 5.63 5.40
C TYR A 98 -5.06 6.61 5.48
N LEU A 99 -4.08 6.26 6.28
CA LEU A 99 -2.88 7.08 6.52
C LEU A 99 -1.62 6.29 6.21
N ILE A 100 -0.64 6.96 5.66
CA ILE A 100 0.69 6.41 5.39
C ILE A 100 1.77 7.22 6.05
#